data_7bb862c6d2fea55ccccb7a32b3dcbcc6
#
_entry.id   7bb862c6d2fea55ccccb7a32b3dcbcc6
#
_cell.length_a   1.000
_cell.length_b   1.000
_cell.length_c   1.000
_cell.angle_alpha   90.00
_cell.angle_beta   90.00
_cell.angle_gamma   90.00
#
_symmetry.space_group_name_H-M   'P 1'
#
loop_
_entity.id
_entity.type
_entity.pdbx_description
1 polymer ?
#
loop_
_entity_poly.entity_id
_entity_poly.type
_entity_poly.pdbx_seq_one_letter_code
_entity_poly.pdbx_strand_id
1 'polypeptide(L)'
;MRRLIRALTDGLALLLGLSPNQRLLAVVLAAAGVVTLNWFSNATLVLLEGPARWNSQFWVALLGLPAVLLAFLVLAWQAWRRTQPTVAQPVMAAARPVPGQGLIVFLSTFNTFEPKLPPERWGERWKGDELLAALAADRPDWPRILDHVMASNMQTPLEAIRYHLEAGTLHHVWVLATSDIPGEGGKVARAGSHRLAGAFERILREGMGWHVSVHDHRTQAELIVPPYDVQKVFTVVDRIYREEAPREGVRPDDVIADVTGGTVTMTAGMLLACALFSRKVQFTAAENDPTQGKPLERPTPYAIQVDEAVLRRLMLRHLAAVEV
;
A
#
# COMPACT_ATOMS: atom_id res chain seq x y z
N MET A 1 31.05 3.09 -28.10
CA MET A 1 31.62 4.11 -27.19
C MET A 1 30.55 4.96 -26.47
N ARG A 2 29.64 5.67 -27.14
CA ARG A 2 28.58 6.49 -26.47
C ARG A 2 27.66 5.71 -25.53
N ARG A 3 27.27 4.47 -25.88
CA ARG A 3 26.41 3.61 -25.03
C ARG A 3 27.14 3.14 -23.77
N LEU A 4 28.45 2.79 -23.89
CA LEU A 4 29.29 2.37 -22.74
C LEU A 4 29.50 3.53 -21.75
N ILE A 5 29.77 4.73 -22.25
CA ILE A 5 29.97 5.93 -21.44
C ILE A 5 28.66 6.26 -20.70
N ARG A 6 27.49 6.14 -21.38
CA ARG A 6 26.19 6.38 -20.77
C ARG A 6 25.89 5.34 -19.68
N ALA A 7 26.15 4.05 -19.93
CA ALA A 7 25.96 2.99 -18.94
C ALA A 7 26.85 3.20 -17.71
N LEU A 8 28.12 3.56 -17.91
CA LEU A 8 29.05 3.86 -16.81
C LEU A 8 28.63 5.11 -16.01
N THR A 9 28.19 6.18 -16.68
CA THR A 9 27.72 7.39 -16.00
C THR A 9 26.41 7.18 -15.27
N ASP A 10 25.50 6.36 -15.82
CA ASP A 10 24.24 6.00 -15.18
C ASP A 10 24.49 5.10 -13.97
N GLY A 11 25.38 4.11 -14.10
CA GLY A 11 25.80 3.24 -12.99
C GLY A 11 26.47 4.02 -11.86
N LEU A 12 27.34 4.97 -12.19
CA LEU A 12 28.03 5.82 -11.20
C LEU A 12 27.05 6.80 -10.52
N ALA A 13 26.13 7.40 -11.28
CA ALA A 13 25.08 8.27 -10.75
C ALA A 13 24.16 7.49 -9.81
N LEU A 14 23.83 6.25 -10.15
CA LEU A 14 23.04 5.34 -9.32
C LEU A 14 23.77 4.97 -8.02
N LEU A 15 25.06 4.62 -8.11
CA LEU A 15 25.91 4.28 -6.97
C LEU A 15 26.08 5.44 -6.00
N LEU A 16 26.13 6.67 -6.52
CA LEU A 16 26.23 7.91 -5.74
C LEU A 16 24.86 8.47 -5.34
N GLY A 17 23.76 7.85 -5.70
CA GLY A 17 22.40 8.32 -5.41
C GLY A 17 22.04 9.65 -6.08
N LEU A 18 22.68 9.96 -7.22
CA LEU A 18 22.50 11.22 -7.95
C LEU A 18 21.32 11.11 -8.92
N SER A 19 20.58 12.21 -9.06
CA SER A 19 19.48 12.28 -10.04
C SER A 19 20.03 12.31 -11.48
N PRO A 20 19.21 11.97 -12.51
CA PRO A 20 19.63 12.03 -13.91
C PRO A 20 20.21 13.38 -14.34
N ASN A 21 19.75 14.47 -13.73
CA ASN A 21 20.25 15.82 -14.00
C ASN A 21 21.62 16.09 -13.37
N GLN A 22 22.14 15.20 -12.52
CA GLN A 22 23.43 15.31 -11.84
C GLN A 22 24.49 14.38 -12.45
N ARG A 23 24.22 13.80 -13.63
CA ARG A 23 25.18 12.94 -14.35
C ARG A 23 26.53 13.62 -14.61
N LEU A 24 26.48 14.92 -14.95
CA LEU A 24 27.69 15.69 -15.15
C LEU A 24 28.53 15.75 -13.86
N LEU A 25 27.87 15.93 -12.72
CA LEU A 25 28.56 15.91 -11.42
C LEU A 25 29.20 14.55 -11.12
N ALA A 26 28.53 13.44 -11.44
CA ALA A 26 29.09 12.09 -11.29
C ALA A 26 30.35 11.91 -12.14
N VAL A 27 30.35 12.39 -13.40
CA VAL A 27 31.50 12.35 -14.29
C VAL A 27 32.66 13.19 -13.75
N VAL A 28 32.36 14.40 -13.29
CA VAL A 28 33.37 15.30 -12.70
C VAL A 28 33.99 14.69 -11.44
N LEU A 29 33.17 14.11 -10.56
CA LEU A 29 33.67 13.44 -9.35
C LEU A 29 34.51 12.22 -9.66
N ALA A 30 34.16 11.41 -10.68
CA ALA A 30 34.93 10.27 -11.12
C ALA A 30 36.30 10.70 -11.71
N ALA A 31 36.27 11.73 -12.57
CA ALA A 31 37.49 12.29 -13.14
C ALA A 31 38.41 12.89 -12.05
N ALA A 32 37.84 13.63 -11.11
CA ALA A 32 38.60 14.15 -9.96
C ALA A 32 39.19 13.02 -9.12
N GLY A 33 38.44 11.93 -8.88
CA GLY A 33 38.96 10.75 -8.16
C GLY A 33 40.12 10.09 -8.85
N VAL A 34 40.09 9.92 -10.18
CA VAL A 34 41.21 9.35 -10.95
C VAL A 34 42.46 10.25 -10.90
N VAL A 35 42.28 11.56 -11.06
CA VAL A 35 43.39 12.52 -10.97
C VAL A 35 44.02 12.49 -9.57
N THR A 36 43.17 12.45 -8.54
CA THR A 36 43.62 12.42 -7.14
C THR A 36 44.37 11.14 -6.82
N LEU A 37 43.92 9.98 -7.31
CA LEU A 37 44.61 8.70 -7.16
C LEU A 37 45.97 8.69 -7.84
N ASN A 38 46.06 9.25 -9.04
CA ASN A 38 47.36 9.37 -9.77
C ASN A 38 48.34 10.29 -9.05
N TRP A 39 47.86 11.44 -8.53
CA TRP A 39 48.68 12.35 -7.73
C TRP A 39 49.15 11.73 -6.42
N PHE A 40 48.27 10.96 -5.75
CA PHE A 40 48.64 10.23 -4.54
C PHE A 40 49.73 9.19 -4.80
N SER A 41 49.61 8.42 -5.87
CA SER A 41 50.63 7.44 -6.27
C SER A 41 51.98 8.12 -6.48
N ASN A 42 52.00 9.26 -7.19
CA ASN A 42 53.25 10.01 -7.43
C ASN A 42 53.83 10.62 -6.14
N ALA A 43 52.98 11.20 -5.27
CA ALA A 43 53.40 11.74 -3.97
C ALA A 43 54.00 10.66 -3.04
N THR A 44 53.41 9.44 -3.07
CA THR A 44 53.91 8.29 -2.30
C THR A 44 55.29 7.84 -2.78
N LEU A 45 55.53 7.84 -4.10
CA LEU A 45 56.86 7.53 -4.66
C LEU A 45 57.90 8.57 -4.23
N VAL A 46 57.58 9.87 -4.29
CA VAL A 46 58.46 10.96 -3.84
C VAL A 46 58.78 10.88 -2.36
N LEU A 47 57.79 10.45 -1.51
CA LEU A 47 58.00 10.19 -0.08
C LEU A 47 59.04 9.10 0.17
N LEU A 48 59.03 8.04 -0.66
CA LEU A 48 59.94 6.92 -0.54
C LEU A 48 61.38 7.29 -1.00
N GLU A 49 61.53 8.30 -1.87
CA GLU A 49 62.80 8.79 -2.38
C GLU A 49 63.54 9.74 -1.41
N GLY A 50 62.91 10.18 -0.34
CA GLY A 50 63.49 10.95 0.76
C GLY A 50 63.34 12.48 0.66
N PRO A 51 63.67 13.20 1.76
CA PRO A 51 63.40 14.64 1.91
C PRO A 51 64.04 15.58 0.89
N ALA A 52 65.16 15.14 0.28
CA ALA A 52 65.90 15.94 -0.71
C ALA A 52 65.07 16.25 -1.98
N ARG A 53 64.00 15.51 -2.24
CA ARG A 53 63.12 15.67 -3.42
C ARG A 53 61.76 16.28 -3.12
N TRP A 54 61.56 16.73 -1.87
CA TRP A 54 60.30 17.37 -1.46
C TRP A 54 60.19 18.80 -2.03
N ASN A 55 59.58 18.89 -3.18
CA ASN A 55 59.35 20.17 -3.87
C ASN A 55 57.95 20.71 -3.58
N SER A 56 57.61 21.88 -4.16
CA SER A 56 56.28 22.48 -4.03
C SER A 56 55.14 21.59 -4.52
N GLN A 57 55.38 20.74 -5.53
CA GLN A 57 54.39 19.81 -6.07
C GLN A 57 54.05 18.70 -5.07
N PHE A 58 55.05 18.23 -4.29
CA PHE A 58 54.82 17.28 -3.22
C PHE A 58 53.91 17.85 -2.14
N TRP A 59 54.15 19.07 -1.69
CA TRP A 59 53.32 19.73 -0.68
C TRP A 59 51.89 20.00 -1.18
N VAL A 60 51.72 20.39 -2.43
CA VAL A 60 50.40 20.55 -3.03
C VAL A 60 49.68 19.20 -3.11
N ALA A 61 50.33 18.11 -3.47
CA ALA A 61 49.72 16.78 -3.49
C ALA A 61 49.35 16.31 -2.07
N LEU A 62 50.22 16.50 -1.09
CA LEU A 62 50.05 16.07 0.28
C LEU A 62 48.89 16.83 0.99
N LEU A 63 48.78 18.14 0.76
CA LEU A 63 47.74 18.97 1.36
C LEU A 63 46.44 18.98 0.53
N GLY A 64 46.56 18.89 -0.79
CA GLY A 64 45.43 18.86 -1.71
C GLY A 64 44.58 17.60 -1.61
N LEU A 65 45.23 16.45 -1.37
CA LEU A 65 44.53 15.17 -1.23
C LEU A 65 43.52 15.16 -0.09
N PRO A 66 43.86 15.50 1.16
CA PRO A 66 42.87 15.56 2.24
C PRO A 66 41.75 16.54 1.97
N ALA A 67 42.02 17.70 1.34
CA ALA A 67 41.01 18.67 0.99
C ALA A 67 39.99 18.15 -0.04
N VAL A 68 40.50 17.46 -1.09
CA VAL A 68 39.61 16.83 -2.10
C VAL A 68 38.84 15.67 -1.49
N LEU A 69 39.47 14.85 -0.63
CA LEU A 69 38.79 13.75 0.04
C LEU A 69 37.70 14.26 0.99
N LEU A 70 37.99 15.33 1.74
CA LEU A 70 37.02 15.98 2.62
C LEU A 70 35.85 16.56 1.81
N ALA A 71 36.15 17.26 0.71
CA ALA A 71 35.10 17.77 -0.19
C ALA A 71 34.23 16.64 -0.76
N PHE A 72 34.85 15.53 -1.17
CA PHE A 72 34.15 14.34 -1.64
C PHE A 72 33.26 13.74 -0.55
N LEU A 73 33.78 13.58 0.67
CA LEU A 73 33.01 13.07 1.81
C LEU A 73 31.84 13.99 2.17
N VAL A 74 32.03 15.30 2.14
CA VAL A 74 30.96 16.28 2.39
C VAL A 74 29.88 16.20 1.30
N LEU A 75 30.28 16.11 0.03
CA LEU A 75 29.34 15.96 -1.08
C LEU A 75 28.61 14.62 -1.03
N ALA A 76 29.32 13.54 -0.75
CA ALA A 76 28.72 12.21 -0.55
C ALA A 76 27.76 12.19 0.63
N TRP A 77 28.12 12.85 1.74
CA TRP A 77 27.23 12.97 2.91
C TRP A 77 26.01 13.85 2.63
N GLN A 78 26.17 14.96 1.89
CA GLN A 78 25.03 15.79 1.46
C GLN A 78 24.13 15.03 0.48
N ALA A 79 24.71 14.29 -0.47
CA ALA A 79 23.97 13.42 -1.38
C ALA A 79 23.23 12.33 -0.58
N TRP A 80 23.92 11.66 0.36
CA TRP A 80 23.31 10.65 1.24
C TRP A 80 22.21 11.23 2.13
N ARG A 81 22.39 12.44 2.72
CA ARG A 81 21.31 13.13 3.45
C ARG A 81 20.12 13.48 2.57
N ARG A 82 20.34 13.85 1.29
CA ARG A 82 19.26 14.13 0.34
C ARG A 82 18.60 12.87 -0.19
N THR A 83 19.29 11.74 -0.15
CA THR A 83 18.77 10.43 -0.57
C THR A 83 18.26 9.60 0.60
N GLN A 84 18.56 10.02 1.85
CA GLN A 84 17.78 9.47 2.94
C GLN A 84 16.33 9.78 2.58
N PRO A 85 15.47 8.74 2.39
CA PRO A 85 14.06 9.03 2.41
C PRO A 85 13.93 9.84 3.70
N THR A 86 13.52 11.09 3.62
CA THR A 86 12.71 11.65 4.68
C THR A 86 11.79 10.49 4.95
N VAL A 87 12.01 9.78 6.05
CA VAL A 87 11.01 8.86 6.55
C VAL A 87 9.83 9.77 6.50
N ALA A 88 9.05 9.61 5.42
CA ALA A 88 7.83 10.33 5.27
C ALA A 88 7.21 9.97 6.59
N GLN A 89 7.24 10.92 7.52
CA GLN A 89 6.44 10.74 8.71
C GLN A 89 5.19 10.21 8.10
N PRO A 90 4.73 9.02 8.47
CA PRO A 90 3.49 8.55 7.91
C PRO A 90 2.61 9.76 8.09
N VAL A 91 2.36 10.48 6.98
CA VAL A 91 1.41 11.56 6.96
C VAL A 91 0.10 10.81 7.00
N MET A 92 -0.09 10.13 8.09
CA MET A 92 -1.35 9.93 8.75
C MET A 92 -1.75 11.28 9.36
N ALA A 93 -1.63 12.36 8.61
CA ALA A 93 -2.58 13.40 8.73
C ALA A 93 -3.87 12.68 8.37
N ALA A 94 -4.66 12.37 9.39
CA ALA A 94 -5.93 11.65 9.35
C ALA A 94 -6.94 12.39 8.44
N ALA A 95 -6.58 12.55 7.19
CA ALA A 95 -7.41 13.16 6.18
C ALA A 95 -8.53 12.16 5.90
N ARG A 96 -9.76 12.60 6.11
CA ARG A 96 -10.92 11.86 5.67
C ARG A 96 -10.83 11.66 4.16
N PRO A 97 -11.17 10.48 3.63
CA PRO A 97 -11.20 10.30 2.19
C PRO A 97 -12.25 11.23 1.56
N VAL A 98 -11.95 11.75 0.39
CA VAL A 98 -12.96 12.44 -0.40
C VAL A 98 -14.01 11.41 -0.81
N PRO A 99 -15.30 11.65 -0.55
CA PRO A 99 -16.34 10.70 -0.91
C PRO A 99 -16.34 10.32 -2.38
N GLY A 100 -16.56 9.05 -2.69
CA GLY A 100 -16.57 8.50 -4.05
C GLY A 100 -17.93 7.95 -4.47
N GLN A 101 -18.12 7.79 -5.79
CA GLN A 101 -19.33 7.17 -6.37
C GLN A 101 -19.24 5.64 -6.35
N GLY A 102 -18.03 5.10 -6.34
CA GLY A 102 -17.73 3.68 -6.28
C GLY A 102 -16.82 3.33 -5.12
N LEU A 103 -17.06 2.18 -4.49
CA LEU A 103 -16.25 1.68 -3.39
C LEU A 103 -15.92 0.20 -3.62
N ILE A 104 -14.64 -0.15 -3.51
CA ILE A 104 -14.18 -1.55 -3.52
C ILE A 104 -13.91 -1.95 -2.07
N VAL A 105 -14.54 -3.03 -1.60
CA VAL A 105 -14.38 -3.54 -0.23
C VAL A 105 -14.03 -5.03 -0.23
N PHE A 106 -13.32 -5.45 0.80
CA PHE A 106 -13.16 -6.87 1.10
C PHE A 106 -14.29 -7.38 1.98
N LEU A 107 -14.83 -8.54 1.64
CA LEU A 107 -15.72 -9.28 2.50
C LEU A 107 -14.93 -10.36 3.26
N SER A 108 -14.91 -10.26 4.58
CA SER A 108 -14.30 -11.27 5.46
C SER A 108 -15.30 -12.36 5.83
N THR A 109 -14.80 -13.49 6.31
CA THR A 109 -15.64 -14.50 6.96
C THR A 109 -16.25 -13.93 8.22
N PHE A 110 -17.55 -14.17 8.43
CA PHE A 110 -18.30 -13.60 9.56
C PHE A 110 -17.90 -14.24 10.89
N ASN A 111 -17.66 -13.39 11.87
CA ASN A 111 -17.36 -13.81 13.24
C ASN A 111 -17.70 -12.67 14.21
N THR A 112 -18.55 -12.94 15.19
CA THR A 112 -18.96 -11.96 16.21
C THR A 112 -17.89 -11.79 17.28
N PHE A 113 -17.63 -10.58 17.71
CA PHE A 113 -16.78 -10.21 18.84
C PHE A 113 -17.63 -9.90 20.06
N GLU A 114 -17.74 -10.84 20.99
CA GLU A 114 -18.59 -10.78 22.16
C GLU A 114 -18.54 -9.45 22.94
N PRO A 115 -17.37 -8.84 23.20
CA PRO A 115 -17.28 -7.58 23.94
C PRO A 115 -17.97 -6.39 23.25
N LYS A 116 -18.32 -6.51 21.96
CA LYS A 116 -19.04 -5.49 21.20
C LYS A 116 -20.54 -5.71 21.18
N LEU A 117 -21.00 -6.88 21.62
CA LEU A 117 -22.45 -7.14 21.75
C LEU A 117 -23.05 -6.38 22.92
N PRO A 118 -24.33 -6.01 22.84
CA PRO A 118 -25.08 -5.55 23.98
C PRO A 118 -25.02 -6.58 25.13
N PRO A 119 -24.95 -6.15 26.41
CA PRO A 119 -24.77 -7.04 27.57
C PRO A 119 -25.78 -8.19 27.65
N GLU A 120 -27.03 -7.95 27.22
CA GLU A 120 -28.09 -8.94 27.17
C GLU A 120 -27.85 -10.08 26.16
N ARG A 121 -26.87 -9.93 25.27
CA ARG A 121 -26.49 -10.88 24.24
C ARG A 121 -25.12 -11.49 24.47
N TRP A 122 -24.49 -11.22 25.57
CA TRP A 122 -23.20 -11.85 25.90
C TRP A 122 -23.34 -13.37 26.02
N GLY A 123 -22.37 -14.08 25.46
CA GLY A 123 -22.40 -15.55 25.29
C GLY A 123 -22.96 -16.00 23.96
N GLU A 124 -23.64 -15.14 23.18
CA GLU A 124 -24.05 -15.42 21.82
C GLU A 124 -22.88 -15.18 20.86
N ARG A 125 -22.35 -16.24 20.27
CA ARG A 125 -21.27 -16.14 19.26
C ARG A 125 -21.77 -16.67 17.93
N TRP A 126 -21.96 -15.76 16.99
CA TRP A 126 -22.38 -16.15 15.65
C TRP A 126 -21.16 -16.23 14.72
N LYS A 127 -21.19 -17.27 13.87
CA LYS A 127 -20.34 -17.44 12.70
C LYS A 127 -21.19 -17.29 11.44
N GLY A 128 -20.59 -17.55 10.28
CA GLY A 128 -21.30 -17.42 9.01
C GLY A 128 -22.57 -18.25 8.91
N ASP A 129 -22.57 -19.48 9.42
CA ASP A 129 -23.72 -20.38 9.31
C ASP A 129 -24.91 -19.91 10.17
N GLU A 130 -24.66 -19.40 11.39
CA GLU A 130 -25.70 -18.82 12.25
C GLU A 130 -26.28 -17.54 11.62
N LEU A 131 -25.46 -16.70 11.01
CA LEU A 131 -25.94 -15.52 10.28
C LEU A 131 -26.82 -15.92 9.08
N LEU A 132 -26.38 -16.90 8.28
CA LEU A 132 -27.16 -17.41 7.15
C LEU A 132 -28.49 -18.00 7.59
N ALA A 133 -28.48 -18.78 8.67
CA ALA A 133 -29.71 -19.35 9.25
C ALA A 133 -30.67 -18.27 9.75
N ALA A 134 -30.17 -17.24 10.44
CA ALA A 134 -30.99 -16.13 10.92
C ALA A 134 -31.60 -15.33 9.76
N LEU A 135 -30.87 -15.12 8.69
CA LEU A 135 -31.36 -14.46 7.48
C LEU A 135 -32.34 -15.32 6.69
N ALA A 136 -32.23 -16.65 6.72
CA ALA A 136 -33.13 -17.57 6.02
C ALA A 136 -34.51 -17.72 6.69
N ALA A 137 -34.72 -17.17 7.89
CA ALA A 137 -36.02 -17.18 8.54
C ALA A 137 -37.07 -16.42 7.75
N ASP A 138 -38.33 -16.86 7.78
CA ASP A 138 -39.44 -16.18 7.10
C ASP A 138 -39.61 -14.72 7.55
N ARG A 139 -39.31 -14.46 8.82
CA ARG A 139 -39.27 -13.12 9.41
C ARG A 139 -37.98 -12.92 10.17
N PRO A 140 -36.92 -12.37 9.50
CA PRO A 140 -35.65 -12.12 10.16
C PRO A 140 -35.80 -11.12 11.32
N ASP A 141 -35.20 -11.43 12.45
CA ASP A 141 -35.06 -10.49 13.58
C ASP A 141 -33.94 -9.50 13.27
N TRP A 142 -34.26 -8.47 12.50
CA TRP A 142 -33.28 -7.48 12.06
C TRP A 142 -32.53 -6.78 13.22
N PRO A 143 -33.18 -6.35 14.33
CA PRO A 143 -32.46 -5.80 15.45
C PRO A 143 -31.35 -6.74 15.97
N ARG A 144 -31.71 -8.02 16.19
CA ARG A 144 -30.73 -9.01 16.64
C ARG A 144 -29.61 -9.29 15.61
N ILE A 145 -30.00 -9.42 14.35
CA ILE A 145 -29.02 -9.62 13.26
C ILE A 145 -28.05 -8.45 13.19
N LEU A 146 -28.54 -7.21 13.24
CA LEU A 146 -27.72 -6.01 13.16
C LEU A 146 -26.79 -5.86 14.36
N ASP A 147 -27.22 -6.21 15.58
CA ASP A 147 -26.34 -6.23 16.75
C ASP A 147 -25.15 -7.16 16.53
N HIS A 148 -25.38 -8.37 16.01
CA HIS A 148 -24.31 -9.30 15.68
C HIS A 148 -23.43 -8.85 14.52
N VAL A 149 -24.00 -8.24 13.49
CA VAL A 149 -23.30 -7.70 12.33
C VAL A 149 -22.38 -6.55 12.74
N MET A 150 -22.90 -5.62 13.55
CA MET A 150 -22.12 -4.46 14.03
C MET A 150 -21.10 -4.86 15.11
N ALA A 151 -21.27 -6.00 15.76
CA ALA A 151 -20.28 -6.57 16.67
C ALA A 151 -19.30 -7.54 15.95
N SER A 152 -19.27 -7.58 14.63
CA SER A 152 -18.44 -8.50 13.85
C SER A 152 -17.41 -7.77 12.99
N ASN A 153 -16.59 -8.56 12.28
CA ASN A 153 -15.69 -8.05 11.25
C ASN A 153 -16.40 -7.49 9.99
N MET A 154 -17.72 -7.68 9.84
CA MET A 154 -18.52 -6.99 8.82
C MET A 154 -18.76 -5.51 9.16
N GLN A 155 -18.60 -5.10 10.41
CA GLN A 155 -18.75 -3.70 10.80
C GLN A 155 -17.89 -2.78 9.94
N THR A 156 -16.64 -3.14 9.72
CA THR A 156 -15.67 -2.30 9.02
C THR A 156 -16.08 -1.94 7.58
N PRO A 157 -16.39 -2.90 6.67
CA PRO A 157 -16.88 -2.55 5.34
C PRO A 157 -18.22 -1.82 5.36
N LEU A 158 -19.10 -2.10 6.32
CA LEU A 158 -20.36 -1.37 6.47
C LEU A 158 -20.14 0.10 6.86
N GLU A 159 -19.21 0.37 7.77
CA GLU A 159 -18.86 1.74 8.16
C GLU A 159 -18.19 2.51 7.01
N ALA A 160 -17.37 1.84 6.21
CA ALA A 160 -16.81 2.42 4.99
C ALA A 160 -17.92 2.80 4.00
N ILE A 161 -18.89 1.91 3.75
CA ILE A 161 -20.04 2.16 2.87
C ILE A 161 -20.88 3.32 3.42
N ARG A 162 -21.19 3.29 4.71
CA ARG A 162 -22.00 4.34 5.36
C ARG A 162 -21.38 5.72 5.19
N TYR A 163 -20.07 5.84 5.40
CA TYR A 163 -19.37 7.11 5.26
C TYR A 163 -19.59 7.77 3.89
N HIS A 164 -19.49 6.98 2.82
CA HIS A 164 -19.69 7.50 1.46
C HIS A 164 -21.18 7.71 1.12
N LEU A 165 -22.09 6.92 1.72
CA LEU A 165 -23.53 7.11 1.58
C LEU A 165 -24.02 8.38 2.27
N GLU A 166 -23.55 8.66 3.50
CA GLU A 166 -23.91 9.88 4.24
C GLU A 166 -23.47 11.15 3.49
N ALA A 167 -22.43 11.06 2.67
CA ALA A 167 -22.03 12.13 1.77
C ALA A 167 -22.91 12.25 0.50
N GLY A 168 -23.81 11.30 0.28
CA GLY A 168 -24.75 11.30 -0.85
C GLY A 168 -24.14 10.98 -2.21
N THR A 169 -22.95 10.39 -2.25
CA THR A 169 -22.21 10.16 -3.50
C THR A 169 -22.14 8.70 -3.93
N LEU A 170 -22.22 7.74 -3.01
CA LEU A 170 -22.01 6.33 -3.28
C LEU A 170 -23.20 5.69 -4.01
N HIS A 171 -22.93 5.07 -5.15
CA HIS A 171 -23.91 4.35 -5.96
C HIS A 171 -23.54 2.89 -6.18
N HIS A 172 -22.24 2.55 -6.24
CA HIS A 172 -21.74 1.23 -6.58
C HIS A 172 -20.76 0.70 -5.55
N VAL A 173 -20.90 -0.57 -5.16
CA VAL A 173 -19.99 -1.27 -4.24
C VAL A 173 -19.53 -2.57 -4.88
N TRP A 174 -18.24 -2.72 -5.12
CA TRP A 174 -17.61 -3.98 -5.55
C TRP A 174 -17.10 -4.73 -4.34
N VAL A 175 -17.62 -5.95 -4.16
CA VAL A 175 -17.33 -6.80 -3.00
C VAL A 175 -16.39 -7.92 -3.42
N LEU A 176 -15.14 -7.83 -3.02
CA LEU A 176 -14.14 -8.88 -3.22
C LEU A 176 -14.23 -9.88 -2.07
N ALA A 177 -14.54 -11.13 -2.39
CA ALA A 177 -14.68 -12.21 -1.43
C ALA A 177 -13.61 -13.29 -1.65
N THR A 178 -13.27 -14.02 -0.60
CA THR A 178 -12.32 -15.15 -0.69
C THR A 178 -12.99 -16.41 -1.16
N SER A 179 -12.26 -17.22 -1.96
CA SER A 179 -12.62 -18.60 -2.26
C SER A 179 -12.45 -19.51 -1.03
N ASP A 180 -13.06 -20.70 -1.09
CA ASP A 180 -12.76 -21.75 -0.15
C ASP A 180 -11.28 -22.16 -0.22
N ILE A 181 -10.71 -22.52 0.92
CA ILE A 181 -9.37 -23.11 0.97
C ILE A 181 -9.53 -24.61 0.96
N PRO A 182 -9.00 -25.31 -0.06
CA PRO A 182 -9.07 -26.75 -0.13
C PRO A 182 -8.23 -27.41 0.99
N GLY A 183 -8.73 -28.49 1.55
CA GLY A 183 -8.07 -29.35 2.50
C GLY A 183 -7.74 -30.70 1.91
N GLU A 184 -7.26 -31.60 2.76
CA GLU A 184 -6.96 -32.99 2.38
C GLU A 184 -8.22 -33.73 1.93
N GLY A 185 -8.09 -34.61 0.93
CA GLY A 185 -9.17 -35.46 0.44
C GLY A 185 -10.33 -34.69 -0.23
N GLY A 186 -10.11 -33.48 -0.74
CA GLY A 186 -11.13 -32.68 -1.43
C GLY A 186 -12.14 -32.01 -0.49
N LYS A 187 -11.94 -32.09 0.82
CA LYS A 187 -12.74 -31.35 1.81
C LYS A 187 -12.33 -29.88 1.83
N VAL A 188 -13.24 -29.02 2.27
CA VAL A 188 -12.94 -27.61 2.51
C VAL A 188 -12.27 -27.47 3.86
N ALA A 189 -11.00 -27.02 3.89
CA ALA A 189 -10.28 -26.77 5.13
C ALA A 189 -10.78 -25.50 5.82
N ARG A 190 -11.11 -24.47 5.01
CA ARG A 190 -11.67 -23.20 5.49
C ARG A 190 -12.66 -22.64 4.47
N ALA A 191 -13.87 -22.36 4.92
CA ALA A 191 -14.88 -21.73 4.09
C ALA A 191 -14.47 -20.28 3.71
N GLY A 192 -14.64 -19.94 2.43
CA GLY A 192 -14.42 -18.60 1.92
C GLY A 192 -15.56 -17.65 2.27
N SER A 193 -15.27 -16.38 2.23
CA SER A 193 -16.28 -15.34 2.50
C SER A 193 -17.29 -15.17 1.36
N HIS A 194 -17.02 -15.71 0.16
CA HIS A 194 -17.95 -15.64 -0.96
C HIS A 194 -19.34 -16.18 -0.63
N ARG A 195 -19.43 -17.16 0.29
CA ARG A 195 -20.70 -17.73 0.76
C ARG A 195 -21.60 -16.70 1.45
N LEU A 196 -21.02 -15.59 1.92
CA LEU A 196 -21.71 -14.52 2.65
C LEU A 196 -22.12 -13.35 1.77
N ALA A 197 -21.77 -13.33 0.48
CA ALA A 197 -22.04 -12.18 -0.38
C ALA A 197 -23.54 -11.86 -0.49
N GLY A 198 -24.39 -12.88 -0.62
CA GLY A 198 -25.86 -12.70 -0.61
C GLY A 198 -26.38 -12.18 0.72
N ALA A 199 -25.82 -12.65 1.82
CA ALA A 199 -26.15 -12.15 3.16
C ALA A 199 -25.75 -10.69 3.32
N PHE A 200 -24.56 -10.33 2.84
CA PHE A 200 -24.05 -8.96 2.89
C PHE A 200 -24.95 -7.98 2.11
N GLU A 201 -25.32 -8.32 0.86
CA GLU A 201 -26.25 -7.50 0.07
C GLU A 201 -27.60 -7.36 0.77
N ARG A 202 -28.12 -8.46 1.33
CA ARG A 202 -29.40 -8.45 2.05
C ARG A 202 -29.35 -7.56 3.30
N ILE A 203 -28.24 -7.61 4.06
CA ILE A 203 -28.01 -6.72 5.20
C ILE A 203 -28.03 -5.26 4.76
N LEU A 204 -27.34 -4.92 3.67
CA LEU A 204 -27.34 -3.54 3.16
C LEU A 204 -28.76 -3.07 2.80
N ARG A 205 -29.49 -3.88 2.03
CA ARG A 205 -30.79 -3.49 1.48
C ARG A 205 -31.91 -3.55 2.51
N GLU A 206 -32.08 -4.69 3.19
CA GLU A 206 -33.23 -4.95 4.07
C GLU A 206 -32.94 -4.52 5.52
N GLY A 207 -31.69 -4.78 6.02
CA GLY A 207 -31.32 -4.47 7.39
C GLY A 207 -31.01 -2.99 7.61
N MET A 208 -30.22 -2.40 6.72
CA MET A 208 -29.78 -1.00 6.83
C MET A 208 -30.64 -0.04 6.00
N GLY A 209 -31.46 -0.53 5.07
CA GLY A 209 -32.24 0.32 4.17
C GLY A 209 -31.39 1.08 3.15
N TRP A 210 -30.19 0.60 2.83
CA TRP A 210 -29.28 1.27 1.89
C TRP A 210 -29.47 0.80 0.47
N HIS A 211 -29.66 1.75 -0.44
CA HIS A 211 -29.92 1.49 -1.85
C HIS A 211 -28.66 1.78 -2.67
N VAL A 212 -27.78 0.78 -2.75
CA VAL A 212 -26.56 0.80 -3.57
C VAL A 212 -26.54 -0.41 -4.49
N SER A 213 -25.95 -0.28 -5.68
CA SER A 213 -25.70 -1.39 -6.57
C SER A 213 -24.52 -2.21 -6.03
N VAL A 214 -24.78 -3.45 -5.64
CA VAL A 214 -23.76 -4.38 -5.13
C VAL A 214 -23.31 -5.30 -6.27
N HIS A 215 -22.03 -5.22 -6.59
CA HIS A 215 -21.35 -6.11 -7.53
C HIS A 215 -20.54 -7.14 -6.74
N ASP A 216 -20.90 -8.40 -6.85
CA ASP A 216 -20.23 -9.52 -6.21
C ASP A 216 -20.05 -10.69 -7.18
N HIS A 217 -19.50 -11.80 -6.69
CA HIS A 217 -19.24 -12.99 -7.51
C HIS A 217 -20.48 -13.62 -8.14
N ARG A 218 -21.67 -13.35 -7.66
CA ARG A 218 -22.94 -13.86 -8.24
C ARG A 218 -23.27 -13.15 -9.53
N THR A 219 -22.81 -11.91 -9.68
CA THR A 219 -22.89 -11.12 -10.92
C THR A 219 -21.62 -11.18 -11.75
N GLN A 220 -20.46 -11.34 -11.09
CA GLN A 220 -19.13 -11.30 -11.71
C GLN A 220 -18.21 -12.32 -11.00
N ALA A 221 -18.11 -13.53 -11.58
CA ALA A 221 -17.41 -14.67 -10.97
C ALA A 221 -15.96 -14.36 -10.53
N GLU A 222 -15.30 -13.41 -11.19
CA GLU A 222 -13.92 -13.02 -10.89
C GLU A 222 -13.74 -12.23 -9.60
N LEU A 223 -14.82 -11.74 -8.98
CA LEU A 223 -14.77 -11.08 -7.68
C LEU A 223 -14.54 -12.06 -6.52
N ILE A 224 -14.46 -13.38 -6.81
CA ILE A 224 -13.86 -14.35 -5.90
C ILE A 224 -12.34 -14.39 -6.14
N VAL A 225 -11.58 -14.18 -5.08
CA VAL A 225 -10.12 -14.20 -5.12
C VAL A 225 -9.56 -15.24 -4.14
N PRO A 226 -8.51 -15.98 -4.50
CA PRO A 226 -7.81 -16.81 -3.54
C PRO A 226 -7.19 -15.93 -2.43
N PRO A 227 -7.27 -16.32 -1.15
CA PRO A 227 -6.85 -15.46 -0.03
C PRO A 227 -5.35 -15.18 0.02
N TYR A 228 -4.54 -15.90 -0.75
CA TYR A 228 -3.07 -15.79 -0.78
C TYR A 228 -2.51 -15.40 -2.15
N ASP A 229 -3.35 -14.97 -3.09
CA ASP A 229 -2.93 -14.61 -4.46
C ASP A 229 -2.95 -13.09 -4.66
N VAL A 230 -1.78 -12.46 -4.45
CA VAL A 230 -1.56 -11.01 -4.67
C VAL A 230 -1.89 -10.61 -6.10
N GLN A 231 -1.44 -11.44 -7.08
CA GLN A 231 -1.58 -11.10 -8.50
C GLN A 231 -3.03 -11.15 -8.94
N LYS A 232 -3.80 -12.14 -8.45
CA LYS A 232 -5.24 -12.22 -8.77
C LYS A 232 -5.99 -11.02 -8.21
N VAL A 233 -5.72 -10.62 -6.96
CA VAL A 233 -6.34 -9.42 -6.37
C VAL A 233 -5.98 -8.17 -7.17
N PHE A 234 -4.69 -7.99 -7.50
CA PHE A 234 -4.24 -6.88 -8.35
C PHE A 234 -5.02 -6.83 -9.67
N THR A 235 -5.09 -7.97 -10.39
CA THR A 235 -5.77 -8.04 -11.70
C THR A 235 -7.26 -7.71 -11.60
N VAL A 236 -7.94 -8.22 -10.57
CA VAL A 236 -9.37 -7.97 -10.36
C VAL A 236 -9.62 -6.49 -10.04
N VAL A 237 -8.85 -5.91 -9.13
CA VAL A 237 -8.96 -4.48 -8.79
C VAL A 237 -8.66 -3.60 -10.01
N ASP A 238 -7.59 -3.90 -10.78
CA ASP A 238 -7.25 -3.15 -12.00
C ASP A 238 -8.38 -3.21 -13.02
N ARG A 239 -9.02 -4.38 -13.19
CA ARG A 239 -10.18 -4.54 -14.08
C ARG A 239 -11.39 -3.72 -13.62
N ILE A 240 -11.68 -3.67 -12.31
CA ILE A 240 -12.77 -2.83 -11.80
C ILE A 240 -12.57 -1.39 -12.24
N TYR A 241 -11.37 -0.84 -12.05
CA TYR A 241 -11.07 0.55 -12.43
C TYR A 241 -11.11 0.80 -13.93
N ARG A 242 -10.63 -0.16 -14.74
CA ARG A 242 -10.50 0.04 -16.21
C ARG A 242 -11.75 -0.28 -16.99
N GLU A 243 -12.53 -1.24 -16.52
CA GLU A 243 -13.62 -1.78 -17.31
C GLU A 243 -14.98 -1.67 -16.61
N GLU A 244 -15.05 -2.14 -15.36
CA GLU A 244 -16.35 -2.30 -14.70
C GLU A 244 -16.94 -0.98 -14.24
N ALA A 245 -16.17 -0.16 -13.52
CA ALA A 245 -16.63 1.14 -13.11
C ALA A 245 -17.04 2.05 -14.29
N PRO A 246 -16.27 2.14 -15.39
CA PRO A 246 -16.72 2.85 -16.58
C PRO A 246 -18.01 2.30 -17.23
N ARG A 247 -18.24 0.97 -17.20
CA ARG A 247 -19.50 0.38 -17.69
C ARG A 247 -20.71 0.80 -16.89
N GLU A 248 -20.51 1.00 -15.58
CA GLU A 248 -21.54 1.51 -14.66
C GLU A 248 -21.63 3.05 -14.66
N GLY A 249 -20.90 3.74 -15.53
CA GLY A 249 -20.88 5.20 -15.62
C GLY A 249 -20.07 5.89 -14.52
N VAL A 250 -19.27 5.14 -13.74
CA VAL A 250 -18.42 5.67 -12.67
C VAL A 250 -17.01 5.94 -13.21
N ARG A 251 -16.52 7.15 -13.03
CA ARG A 251 -15.14 7.48 -13.44
C ARG A 251 -14.14 6.79 -12.52
N PRO A 252 -13.00 6.31 -13.04
CA PRO A 252 -11.96 5.70 -12.21
C PRO A 252 -11.51 6.57 -11.03
N ASP A 253 -11.47 7.88 -11.19
CA ASP A 253 -11.10 8.83 -10.14
C ASP A 253 -12.17 8.96 -9.03
N ASP A 254 -13.39 8.48 -9.26
CA ASP A 254 -14.48 8.49 -8.30
C ASP A 254 -14.68 7.13 -7.62
N VAL A 255 -13.78 6.16 -7.91
CA VAL A 255 -13.70 4.87 -7.23
C VAL A 255 -12.63 4.91 -6.13
N ILE A 256 -12.96 4.37 -4.97
CA ILE A 256 -12.06 4.26 -3.82
C ILE A 256 -11.91 2.79 -3.45
N ALA A 257 -10.70 2.36 -3.14
CA ALA A 257 -10.42 1.02 -2.64
C ALA A 257 -10.24 1.04 -1.11
N ASP A 258 -11.07 0.29 -0.38
CA ASP A 258 -10.88 0.10 1.06
C ASP A 258 -10.05 -1.17 1.30
N VAL A 259 -8.86 -1.02 1.87
CA VAL A 259 -7.92 -2.12 2.10
C VAL A 259 -8.20 -2.90 3.39
N THR A 260 -9.24 -2.50 4.14
CA THR A 260 -9.56 -3.12 5.42
C THR A 260 -10.30 -4.44 5.25
N GLY A 261 -10.06 -5.37 6.14
CA GLY A 261 -10.79 -6.65 6.18
C GLY A 261 -10.25 -7.75 5.26
N GLY A 262 -9.31 -7.45 4.38
CA GLY A 262 -8.58 -8.44 3.59
C GLY A 262 -7.49 -9.15 4.40
N THR A 263 -7.00 -10.29 3.88
CA THR A 263 -5.74 -10.87 4.37
C THR A 263 -4.59 -9.93 4.02
N VAL A 264 -3.42 -10.07 4.65
CA VAL A 264 -2.21 -9.29 4.33
C VAL A 264 -1.91 -9.35 2.83
N THR A 265 -2.06 -10.51 2.22
CA THR A 265 -1.84 -10.75 0.79
C THR A 265 -2.85 -9.99 -0.09
N MET A 266 -4.12 -10.02 0.29
CA MET A 266 -5.18 -9.29 -0.42
C MET A 266 -4.98 -7.78 -0.31
N THR A 267 -4.66 -7.29 0.88
CA THR A 267 -4.32 -5.88 1.12
C THR A 267 -3.13 -5.44 0.26
N ALA A 268 -2.07 -6.25 0.18
CA ALA A 268 -0.92 -5.98 -0.66
C ALA A 268 -1.30 -5.89 -2.15
N GLY A 269 -2.12 -6.83 -2.67
CA GLY A 269 -2.59 -6.82 -4.06
C GLY A 269 -3.40 -5.57 -4.39
N MET A 270 -4.32 -5.17 -3.51
CA MET A 270 -5.13 -3.97 -3.69
C MET A 270 -4.29 -2.69 -3.61
N LEU A 271 -3.38 -2.60 -2.63
CA LEU A 271 -2.46 -1.46 -2.51
C LEU A 271 -1.59 -1.31 -3.76
N LEU A 272 -1.03 -2.41 -4.29
CA LEU A 272 -0.24 -2.38 -5.52
C LEU A 272 -1.08 -1.91 -6.72
N ALA A 273 -2.30 -2.43 -6.88
CA ALA A 273 -3.20 -2.03 -7.95
C ALA A 273 -3.59 -0.55 -7.90
N CYS A 274 -3.64 0.02 -6.71
CA CYS A 274 -3.97 1.44 -6.54
C CYS A 274 -2.74 2.34 -6.64
N ALA A 275 -1.67 2.00 -5.94
CA ALA A 275 -0.47 2.81 -5.85
C ALA A 275 0.25 3.00 -7.19
N LEU A 276 0.28 1.96 -8.04
CA LEU A 276 0.92 2.02 -9.36
C LEU A 276 0.22 2.97 -10.33
N PHE A 277 -1.04 3.27 -10.12
CA PHE A 277 -1.88 4.09 -11.00
C PHE A 277 -2.46 5.33 -10.30
N SER A 278 -1.90 5.72 -9.15
CA SER A 278 -2.32 6.90 -8.37
C SER A 278 -3.82 6.91 -8.02
N ARG A 279 -4.41 5.71 -7.81
CA ARG A 279 -5.81 5.53 -7.46
C ARG A 279 -6.04 5.80 -5.98
N LYS A 280 -7.24 6.25 -5.63
CA LYS A 280 -7.61 6.55 -4.24
C LYS A 280 -7.72 5.28 -3.41
N VAL A 281 -7.11 5.32 -2.23
CA VAL A 281 -7.11 4.21 -1.27
C VAL A 281 -7.48 4.76 0.09
N GLN A 282 -8.22 3.97 0.83
CA GLN A 282 -8.54 4.22 2.23
C GLN A 282 -8.36 2.98 3.07
N PHE A 283 -8.28 3.17 4.37
CA PHE A 283 -8.46 2.10 5.36
C PHE A 283 -9.45 2.57 6.43
N THR A 284 -10.24 1.65 6.95
CA THR A 284 -11.22 1.93 7.98
C THR A 284 -10.72 1.36 9.30
N ALA A 285 -10.43 2.23 10.26
CA ALA A 285 -9.87 1.87 11.55
C ALA A 285 -10.82 2.19 12.70
N ALA A 286 -10.81 1.34 13.72
CA ALA A 286 -11.37 1.69 15.02
C ALA A 286 -10.40 2.68 15.70
N GLU A 287 -10.87 3.88 15.96
CA GLU A 287 -10.13 4.85 16.77
C GLU A 287 -10.34 4.53 18.26
N ASN A 288 -9.30 4.80 19.04
CA ASN A 288 -9.46 4.91 20.47
C ASN A 288 -9.80 6.36 20.84
N ASP A 289 -10.77 6.55 21.73
CA ASP A 289 -11.01 7.86 22.32
C ASP A 289 -9.71 8.33 23.01
N PRO A 290 -9.10 9.44 22.56
CA PRO A 290 -7.83 9.91 23.10
C PRO A 290 -7.94 10.29 24.58
N THR A 291 -9.15 10.52 25.10
CA THR A 291 -9.37 10.91 26.50
C THR A 291 -9.62 9.72 27.41
N GLN A 292 -10.21 8.64 26.90
CA GLN A 292 -10.60 7.47 27.69
C GLN A 292 -9.83 6.19 27.35
N GLY A 293 -9.05 6.18 26.26
CA GLY A 293 -8.36 4.98 25.78
C GLY A 293 -9.27 3.85 25.35
N LYS A 294 -10.58 4.11 25.25
CA LYS A 294 -11.59 3.14 24.79
C LYS A 294 -11.78 3.25 23.28
N PRO A 295 -12.04 2.13 22.59
CA PRO A 295 -12.38 2.18 21.18
C PRO A 295 -13.59 3.09 20.96
N LEU A 296 -13.51 3.99 19.98
CA LEU A 296 -14.69 4.71 19.51
C LEU A 296 -15.72 3.70 19.00
N GLU A 297 -16.99 3.99 19.23
CA GLU A 297 -18.06 3.06 18.88
C GLU A 297 -18.10 2.72 17.39
N ARG A 298 -17.55 3.59 16.54
CA ARG A 298 -17.63 3.47 15.08
C ARG A 298 -16.25 3.57 14.41
N PRO A 299 -15.84 2.55 13.67
CA PRO A 299 -14.68 2.63 12.79
C PRO A 299 -14.82 3.77 11.78
N THR A 300 -13.72 4.44 11.52
CA THR A 300 -13.67 5.63 10.67
C THR A 300 -12.75 5.39 9.47
N PRO A 301 -13.15 5.76 8.24
CA PRO A 301 -12.27 5.69 7.08
C PRO A 301 -11.26 6.85 7.04
N TYR A 302 -10.03 6.50 6.64
CA TYR A 302 -8.90 7.39 6.46
C TYR A 302 -8.29 7.20 5.08
N ALA A 303 -7.99 8.29 4.40
CA ALA A 303 -7.28 8.24 3.13
C ALA A 303 -5.83 7.79 3.32
N ILE A 304 -5.38 6.85 2.50
CA ILE A 304 -3.98 6.49 2.38
C ILE A 304 -3.38 7.32 1.24
N GLN A 305 -2.45 8.20 1.58
CA GLN A 305 -1.69 8.93 0.59
C GLN A 305 -0.43 8.13 0.25
N VAL A 306 -0.32 7.69 -0.99
CA VAL A 306 0.87 7.03 -1.49
C VAL A 306 1.69 8.04 -2.29
N ASP A 307 2.91 8.33 -1.82
CA ASP A 307 3.83 9.20 -2.56
C ASP A 307 4.34 8.44 -3.81
N GLU A 308 3.80 8.80 -4.97
CA GLU A 308 4.15 8.23 -6.26
C GLU A 308 5.66 8.33 -6.55
N ALA A 309 6.31 9.39 -6.11
CA ALA A 309 7.74 9.56 -6.31
C ALA A 309 8.57 8.55 -5.50
N VAL A 310 8.09 8.17 -4.31
CA VAL A 310 8.71 7.11 -3.49
C VAL A 310 8.53 5.76 -4.15
N LEU A 311 7.32 5.44 -4.61
CA LEU A 311 7.05 4.17 -5.30
C LEU A 311 7.85 4.02 -6.58
N ARG A 312 7.88 5.04 -7.44
CA ARG A 312 8.66 5.02 -8.68
C ARG A 312 10.15 4.81 -8.40
N ARG A 313 10.71 5.43 -7.35
CA ARG A 313 12.10 5.22 -6.95
C ARG A 313 12.36 3.79 -6.48
N LEU A 314 11.46 3.22 -5.67
CA LEU A 314 11.57 1.84 -5.21
C LEU A 314 11.51 0.84 -6.37
N MET A 315 10.59 1.03 -7.31
CA MET A 315 10.46 0.19 -8.49
C MET A 315 11.68 0.27 -9.40
N LEU A 316 12.18 1.48 -9.68
CA LEU A 316 13.37 1.65 -10.52
C LEU A 316 14.61 1.01 -9.89
N ARG A 317 14.75 1.07 -8.55
CA ARG A 317 15.83 0.37 -7.83
C ARG A 317 15.70 -1.15 -7.95
N HIS A 318 14.50 -1.68 -7.90
CA HIS A 318 14.28 -3.13 -7.97
C HIS A 318 14.51 -3.67 -9.39
N LEU A 319 14.02 -2.96 -10.40
CA LEU A 319 14.25 -3.32 -11.81
C LEU A 319 15.74 -3.29 -12.18
N ALA A 320 16.47 -2.30 -11.68
CA ALA A 320 17.93 -2.23 -11.90
C ALA A 320 18.71 -3.36 -11.17
N ALA A 321 18.15 -3.94 -10.11
CA ALA A 321 18.77 -5.05 -9.37
C ALA A 321 18.46 -6.44 -9.98
N VAL A 322 17.45 -6.55 -10.84
CA VAL A 322 17.04 -7.82 -11.48
C VAL A 322 17.76 -8.04 -12.83
N GLU A 323 18.33 -6.99 -13.42
CA GLU A 323 19.10 -7.07 -14.69
C GLU A 323 20.60 -7.40 -14.49
N VAL A 324 21.05 -7.72 -13.30
CA VAL A 324 22.41 -8.18 -12.96
C VAL A 324 22.37 -9.67 -12.62
#